data_af9ee46ba6ee58bd790ef34cdeb40f9d
#
_entry.id   af9ee46ba6ee58bd790ef34cdeb40f9d
#
_cell.length_a   1.000
_cell.length_b   1.000
_cell.length_c   1.000
_cell.angle_alpha   90.00
_cell.angle_beta   90.00
_cell.angle_gamma   90.00
#
_symmetry.space_group_name_H-M   'P 1'
#
loop_
_entity.id
_entity.type
_entity.pdbx_description
1 polymer ?
#
loop_
_entity_poly.entity_id
_entity_poly.type
_entity_poly.pdbx_seq_one_letter_code
_entity_poly.pdbx_strand_id
1 'polypeptide(L)'
;MGSPLWLGVPGGGTVLHAGRGQDGNMTVRVWTGGGRSFAVDEMALACCAVELAVALPERGEAPVDAHVLVVAGTVTLAALPTVLARYQALPEPRHVIAFGACATSGGPYWDSYSVVPGIGEHLPVDVYVPGCPPRPNLLDSALAELATLSSAGAE
;
A
#
# COMPACT_ATOMS: atom_id res chain seq x y z
N MET A 1 19.23 13.09 -33.23
CA MET A 1 17.88 12.50 -33.15
C MET A 1 18.03 11.02 -32.87
N GLY A 2 17.99 10.61 -31.63
CA GLY A 2 18.10 9.24 -31.16
C GLY A 2 16.83 8.85 -30.44
N SER A 3 16.03 7.98 -31.06
CA SER A 3 14.87 7.38 -30.41
C SER A 3 15.32 6.51 -29.25
N PRO A 4 14.72 6.58 -28.07
CA PRO A 4 15.01 5.65 -26.99
C PRO A 4 14.48 4.26 -27.37
N LEU A 5 15.36 3.29 -27.44
CA LEU A 5 15.04 1.87 -27.53
C LEU A 5 14.31 1.44 -26.26
N TRP A 6 13.02 1.20 -26.38
CA TRP A 6 12.25 0.47 -25.38
C TRP A 6 12.66 -0.99 -25.41
N LEU A 7 13.63 -1.36 -24.60
CA LEU A 7 13.85 -2.76 -24.25
C LEU A 7 12.72 -3.18 -23.32
N GLY A 8 11.73 -3.87 -23.87
CA GLY A 8 10.63 -4.44 -23.12
C GLY A 8 11.14 -5.45 -22.12
N VAL A 9 11.01 -5.13 -20.83
CA VAL A 9 11.14 -6.10 -19.75
C VAL A 9 9.83 -6.88 -19.69
N PRO A 10 9.83 -8.19 -19.95
CA PRO A 10 8.63 -8.99 -19.79
C PRO A 10 8.29 -9.07 -18.30
N GLY A 11 7.14 -8.54 -17.92
CA GLY A 11 6.65 -8.51 -16.54
C GLY A 11 6.64 -7.13 -15.89
N GLY A 12 6.71 -6.05 -16.65
CA GLY A 12 6.74 -4.68 -16.13
C GLY A 12 5.41 -4.20 -15.57
N GLY A 13 5.11 -4.54 -14.32
CA GLY A 13 4.26 -3.69 -13.51
C GLY A 13 5.00 -2.36 -13.32
N THR A 14 4.33 -1.24 -13.64
CA THR A 14 4.86 0.10 -13.43
C THR A 14 5.10 0.28 -11.94
N VAL A 15 6.32 0.14 -11.50
CA VAL A 15 6.75 0.57 -10.17
C VAL A 15 6.71 2.09 -10.21
N LEU A 16 5.65 2.68 -9.72
CA LEU A 16 5.61 4.11 -9.48
C LEU A 16 6.55 4.38 -8.31
N HIS A 17 7.80 4.66 -8.65
CA HIS A 17 8.72 5.23 -7.67
C HIS A 17 8.10 6.51 -7.12
N ALA A 18 8.18 6.69 -5.80
CA ALA A 18 7.95 7.98 -5.19
C ALA A 18 8.75 9.02 -6.01
N GLY A 19 8.04 9.90 -6.72
CA GLY A 19 8.67 10.86 -7.61
C GLY A 19 9.56 11.78 -6.78
N ARG A 20 10.84 11.88 -7.12
CA ARG A 20 11.68 12.97 -6.61
C ARG A 20 11.06 14.27 -7.10
N GLY A 21 10.75 15.16 -6.17
CA GLY A 21 10.52 16.56 -6.50
C GLY A 21 11.73 17.12 -7.24
N GLN A 22 11.55 18.18 -8.03
CA GLN A 22 12.63 18.82 -8.81
C GLN A 22 13.78 19.35 -7.93
N ASP A 23 13.56 19.42 -6.63
CA ASP A 23 14.47 19.86 -5.55
C ASP A 23 15.19 18.70 -4.82
N GLY A 24 15.02 17.47 -5.29
CA GLY A 24 15.70 16.29 -4.72
C GLY A 24 15.09 15.79 -3.41
N ASN A 25 14.03 16.42 -2.93
CA ASN A 25 13.28 15.98 -1.77
C ASN A 25 12.20 14.97 -2.16
N MET A 26 12.09 13.86 -1.42
CA MET A 26 11.07 12.82 -1.66
C MET A 26 9.75 13.28 -1.05
N THR A 27 8.83 13.73 -1.90
CA THR A 27 7.44 13.94 -1.46
C THR A 27 6.77 12.58 -1.29
N VAL A 28 6.43 12.25 -0.07
CA VAL A 28 5.64 11.06 0.28
C VAL A 28 4.22 11.47 0.64
N ARG A 29 3.28 10.54 0.58
CA ARG A 29 1.96 10.76 1.16
C ARG A 29 2.08 10.65 2.67
N VAL A 30 1.66 11.68 3.39
CA VAL A 30 1.78 11.73 4.86
C VAL A 30 0.41 11.82 5.49
N TRP A 31 0.10 10.86 6.34
CA TRP A 31 -1.05 10.90 7.21
C TRP A 31 -0.62 11.29 8.64
N THR A 32 -1.41 12.13 9.28
CA THR A 32 -1.19 12.55 10.67
C THR A 32 -2.46 12.40 11.48
N GLY A 33 -2.36 11.73 12.62
CA GLY A 33 -3.49 11.52 13.52
C GLY A 33 -3.06 10.78 14.78
N GLY A 34 -3.82 10.92 15.87
CA GLY A 34 -3.52 10.23 17.12
C GLY A 34 -2.12 10.51 17.70
N GLY A 35 -1.52 11.65 17.39
CA GLY A 35 -0.15 12.00 17.78
C GLY A 35 0.94 11.28 16.99
N ARG A 36 0.61 10.63 15.89
CA ARG A 36 1.52 9.91 14.99
C ARG A 36 1.48 10.46 13.57
N SER A 37 2.56 10.23 12.84
CA SER A 37 2.70 10.56 11.42
C SER A 37 3.19 9.35 10.64
N PHE A 38 2.46 8.97 9.59
CA PHE A 38 2.81 7.83 8.76
C PHE A 38 3.10 8.24 7.32
N ALA A 39 4.19 7.74 6.76
CA ALA A 39 4.41 7.76 5.31
C ALA A 39 3.61 6.62 4.68
N VAL A 40 2.62 6.95 3.86
CA VAL A 40 1.72 5.99 3.22
C VAL A 40 2.20 5.68 1.82
N ASP A 41 2.56 4.44 1.58
CA ASP A 41 2.88 3.88 0.27
C ASP A 41 1.75 2.97 -0.21
N GLU A 42 1.52 2.92 -1.52
CA GLU A 42 0.36 2.26 -2.10
C GLU A 42 0.72 1.16 -3.09
N MET A 43 0.02 0.03 -2.99
CA MET A 43 -0.10 -0.98 -4.03
C MET A 43 -1.56 -1.03 -4.47
N ALA A 44 -1.93 -0.11 -5.37
CA ALA A 44 -3.27 0.04 -5.89
C ALA A 44 -3.52 -0.96 -7.03
N LEU A 45 -4.29 -2.00 -6.75
CA LEU A 45 -4.57 -3.10 -7.67
C LEU A 45 -6.09 -3.19 -7.93
N ALA A 46 -6.45 -3.56 -9.16
CA ALA A 46 -7.82 -3.82 -9.58
C ALA A 46 -8.81 -2.68 -9.20
N CYS A 47 -10.06 -3.06 -8.87
CA CYS A 47 -11.13 -2.09 -8.61
C CYS A 47 -10.90 -1.21 -7.38
N CYS A 48 -10.22 -1.70 -6.35
CA CYS A 48 -9.92 -0.91 -5.15
C CYS A 48 -8.95 0.26 -5.40
N ALA A 49 -8.26 0.27 -6.54
CA ALA A 49 -7.35 1.35 -6.91
C ALA A 49 -8.04 2.72 -6.98
N VAL A 50 -9.30 2.76 -7.41
CA VAL A 50 -10.08 4.00 -7.55
C VAL A 50 -10.42 4.58 -6.17
N GLU A 51 -10.96 3.76 -5.28
CA GLU A 51 -11.30 4.18 -3.92
C GLU A 51 -10.06 4.53 -3.11
N LEU A 52 -9.00 3.75 -3.29
CA LEU A 52 -7.73 4.06 -2.63
C LEU A 52 -7.17 5.40 -3.10
N ALA A 53 -7.21 5.70 -4.40
CA ALA A 53 -6.72 6.97 -4.94
C ALA A 53 -7.43 8.20 -4.33
N VAL A 54 -8.72 8.07 -4.01
CA VAL A 54 -9.51 9.12 -3.34
C VAL A 54 -9.20 9.17 -1.84
N ALA A 55 -8.91 8.02 -1.23
CA ALA A 55 -8.69 7.87 0.21
C ALA A 55 -7.29 8.31 0.66
N LEU A 56 -6.32 8.28 -0.24
CA LEU A 56 -4.92 8.56 0.11
C LEU A 56 -4.73 9.99 0.61
N PRO A 57 -3.92 10.18 1.66
CA PRO A 57 -3.57 11.49 2.15
C PRO A 57 -2.80 12.30 1.09
N GLU A 58 -2.77 13.61 1.26
CA GLU A 58 -2.01 14.48 0.37
C GLU A 58 -0.51 14.22 0.48
N ARG A 59 0.20 14.62 -0.57
CA ARG A 59 1.66 14.60 -0.56
C ARG A 59 2.17 15.75 0.30
N GLY A 60 3.16 15.47 1.14
CA GLY A 60 3.73 16.46 2.04
C GLY A 60 5.14 16.09 2.46
N GLU A 61 5.77 17.03 3.14
CA GLU A 61 7.07 16.86 3.78
C GLU A 61 6.83 16.98 5.28
N ALA A 62 6.96 15.88 5.98
CA ALA A 62 6.91 15.89 7.43
C ALA A 62 7.80 14.76 7.97
N PRO A 63 8.37 14.93 9.16
CA PRO A 63 8.96 13.79 9.84
C PRO A 63 7.88 12.74 10.08
N VAL A 64 8.19 11.48 9.77
CA VAL A 64 7.28 10.36 9.92
C VAL A 64 7.79 9.39 10.99
N ASP A 65 6.86 8.84 11.76
CA ASP A 65 7.17 7.87 12.82
C ASP A 65 7.33 6.46 12.25
N ALA A 66 6.58 6.15 11.19
CA ALA A 66 6.59 4.83 10.55
C ALA A 66 6.13 4.92 9.08
N HIS A 67 6.38 3.82 8.36
CA HIS A 67 5.95 3.63 6.98
C HIS A 67 4.81 2.62 6.91
N VAL A 68 3.81 2.88 6.07
CA VAL A 68 2.63 2.02 5.91
C VAL A 68 2.47 1.63 4.46
N LEU A 69 2.49 0.33 4.16
CA LEU A 69 2.11 -0.19 2.85
C LEU A 69 0.62 -0.50 2.84
N VAL A 70 -0.13 0.15 1.98
CA VAL A 70 -1.53 -0.18 1.73
C VAL A 70 -1.62 -1.06 0.49
N VAL A 71 -1.96 -2.34 0.68
CA VAL A 71 -2.21 -3.28 -0.41
C VAL A 71 -3.71 -3.32 -0.68
N ALA A 72 -4.13 -2.84 -1.85
CA ALA A 72 -5.53 -2.68 -2.21
C ALA A 72 -5.89 -3.48 -3.45
N GLY A 73 -6.91 -4.32 -3.37
CA GLY A 73 -7.45 -5.08 -4.49
C GLY A 73 -6.86 -6.49 -4.65
N THR A 74 -7.09 -7.08 -5.81
CA THR A 74 -6.72 -8.47 -6.10
C THR A 74 -5.23 -8.61 -6.29
N VAL A 75 -4.59 -9.40 -5.45
CA VAL A 75 -3.17 -9.78 -5.59
C VAL A 75 -3.10 -11.09 -6.38
N THR A 76 -2.55 -11.02 -7.58
CA THR A 76 -2.28 -12.23 -8.37
C THR A 76 -0.92 -12.82 -7.99
N LEU A 77 -0.71 -14.11 -8.27
CA LEU A 77 0.60 -14.75 -8.11
C LEU A 77 1.70 -14.05 -8.90
N ALA A 78 1.35 -13.47 -10.05
CA ALA A 78 2.28 -12.68 -10.86
C ALA A 78 2.64 -11.32 -10.20
N ALA A 79 1.72 -10.70 -9.47
CA ALA A 79 1.94 -9.43 -8.80
C ALA A 79 2.60 -9.59 -7.42
N LEU A 80 2.48 -10.74 -6.79
CA LEU A 80 2.96 -11.01 -5.43
C LEU A 80 4.45 -10.66 -5.24
N PRO A 81 5.39 -11.03 -6.12
CA PRO A 81 6.80 -10.66 -5.97
C PRO A 81 7.02 -9.15 -5.89
N THR A 82 6.24 -8.38 -6.66
CA THR A 82 6.31 -6.91 -6.64
C THR A 82 5.81 -6.33 -5.33
N VAL A 83 4.71 -6.89 -4.79
CA VAL A 83 4.17 -6.48 -3.48
C VAL A 83 5.19 -6.76 -2.37
N LEU A 84 5.81 -7.95 -2.37
CA LEU A 84 6.83 -8.31 -1.39
C LEU A 84 8.08 -7.41 -1.50
N ALA A 85 8.55 -7.15 -2.70
CA ALA A 85 9.69 -6.26 -2.94
C ALA A 85 9.38 -4.83 -2.45
N ARG A 86 8.16 -4.34 -2.65
CA ARG A 86 7.73 -3.04 -2.17
C ARG A 86 7.77 -2.95 -0.65
N TYR A 87 7.22 -3.96 0.03
CA TYR A 87 7.27 -4.05 1.49
C TYR A 87 8.71 -4.06 2.02
N GLN A 88 9.59 -4.86 1.40
CA GLN A 88 10.99 -4.96 1.81
C GLN A 88 11.77 -3.65 1.60
N ALA A 89 11.39 -2.85 0.63
CA ALA A 89 12.03 -1.56 0.34
C ALA A 89 11.61 -0.44 1.30
N LEU A 90 10.56 -0.62 2.09
CA LEU A 90 10.14 0.38 3.07
C LEU A 90 11.11 0.40 4.27
N PRO A 91 11.47 1.59 4.76
CA PRO A 91 12.23 1.74 6.00
C PRO A 91 11.44 1.23 7.21
N GLU A 92 12.15 0.79 8.24
CA GLU A 92 11.56 0.46 9.54
C GLU A 92 11.35 1.73 10.40
N PRO A 93 10.34 1.77 11.29
CA PRO A 93 9.29 0.77 11.44
C PRO A 93 8.29 0.82 10.29
N ARG A 94 7.79 -0.34 9.89
CA ARG A 94 6.87 -0.49 8.76
C ARG A 94 5.67 -1.35 9.12
N HIS A 95 4.53 -1.00 8.56
CA HIS A 95 3.23 -1.62 8.78
C HIS A 95 2.54 -1.97 7.48
N VAL A 96 1.54 -2.86 7.53
CA VAL A 96 0.77 -3.27 6.35
C VAL A 96 -0.72 -3.16 6.63
N ILE A 97 -1.44 -2.51 5.72
CA ILE A 97 -2.91 -2.49 5.69
C ILE A 97 -3.39 -3.26 4.46
N ALA A 98 -4.21 -4.28 4.66
CA ALA A 98 -4.92 -4.96 3.58
C ALA A 98 -6.27 -4.26 3.34
N PHE A 99 -6.39 -3.53 2.20
CA PHE A 99 -7.55 -2.73 1.86
C PHE A 99 -8.42 -3.43 0.82
N GLY A 100 -9.61 -3.84 1.23
CA GLY A 100 -10.58 -4.52 0.41
C GLY A 100 -10.61 -6.04 0.61
N ALA A 101 -11.73 -6.66 0.22
CA ALA A 101 -11.98 -8.09 0.37
C ALA A 101 -10.92 -8.94 -0.36
N CYS A 102 -10.46 -8.51 -1.52
CA CYS A 102 -9.47 -9.26 -2.30
C CYS A 102 -8.11 -9.31 -1.62
N ALA A 103 -7.62 -8.19 -1.08
CA ALA A 103 -6.37 -8.16 -0.33
C ALA A 103 -6.49 -8.90 1.01
N THR A 104 -7.69 -8.89 1.62
CA THR A 104 -7.95 -9.51 2.92
C THR A 104 -8.04 -11.03 2.83
N SER A 105 -8.79 -11.56 1.84
CA SER A 105 -9.13 -12.99 1.78
C SER A 105 -9.27 -13.54 0.36
N GLY A 106 -8.79 -12.84 -0.66
CA GLY A 106 -8.99 -13.19 -2.06
C GLY A 106 -10.32 -12.70 -2.63
N GLY A 107 -11.27 -12.30 -1.78
CA GLY A 107 -12.58 -11.79 -2.17
C GLY A 107 -13.37 -12.75 -3.07
N PRO A 108 -14.01 -12.26 -4.15
CA PRO A 108 -14.73 -13.10 -5.11
C PRO A 108 -13.86 -14.11 -5.87
N TYR A 109 -12.54 -13.95 -5.81
CA TYR A 109 -11.54 -14.75 -6.57
C TYR A 109 -10.70 -15.66 -5.67
N TRP A 110 -11.14 -15.92 -4.45
CA TRP A 110 -10.39 -16.69 -3.44
C TRP A 110 -10.02 -18.11 -3.89
N ASP A 111 -10.81 -18.72 -4.78
CA ASP A 111 -10.62 -20.07 -5.32
C ASP A 111 -9.88 -20.09 -6.67
N SER A 112 -9.44 -18.93 -7.16
CA SER A 112 -8.70 -18.84 -8.42
C SER A 112 -7.27 -19.31 -8.24
N TYR A 113 -6.81 -20.20 -9.12
CA TYR A 113 -5.44 -20.72 -9.15
C TYR A 113 -4.38 -19.64 -9.39
N SER A 114 -4.75 -18.45 -9.86
CA SER A 114 -3.84 -17.35 -10.17
C SER A 114 -3.90 -16.19 -9.15
N VAL A 115 -4.74 -16.30 -8.12
CA VAL A 115 -4.96 -15.26 -7.12
C VAL A 115 -4.50 -15.75 -5.74
N VAL A 116 -3.86 -14.84 -5.01
CA VAL A 116 -3.48 -15.06 -3.61
C VAL A 116 -4.74 -14.95 -2.73
N PRO A 117 -5.06 -15.95 -1.90
CA PRO A 117 -6.26 -15.94 -1.05
C PRO A 117 -6.07 -15.06 0.20
N GLY A 118 -5.63 -13.82 -0.01
CA GLY A 118 -5.31 -12.84 1.02
C GLY A 118 -3.81 -12.65 1.22
N ILE A 119 -3.40 -11.40 1.41
CA ILE A 119 -1.97 -11.05 1.53
C ILE A 119 -1.37 -11.43 2.89
N GLY A 120 -2.22 -11.69 3.90
CA GLY A 120 -1.79 -11.99 5.26
C GLY A 120 -0.99 -13.28 5.42
N GLU A 121 -1.04 -14.21 4.43
CA GLU A 121 -0.17 -15.38 4.42
C GLU A 121 1.28 -15.06 4.01
N HIS A 122 1.50 -13.89 3.41
CA HIS A 122 2.78 -13.49 2.82
C HIS A 122 3.41 -12.28 3.50
N LEU A 123 2.60 -11.43 4.14
CA LEU A 123 3.04 -10.22 4.85
C LEU A 123 2.38 -10.14 6.23
N PRO A 124 3.07 -9.56 7.22
CA PRO A 124 2.48 -9.27 8.51
C PRO A 124 1.48 -8.12 8.37
N VAL A 125 0.20 -8.43 8.22
CA VAL A 125 -0.87 -7.42 8.09
C VAL A 125 -1.32 -6.98 9.48
N ASP A 126 -1.21 -5.68 9.76
CA ASP A 126 -1.59 -5.08 11.03
C ASP A 126 -3.09 -4.75 11.08
N VAL A 127 -3.65 -4.27 9.95
CA VAL A 127 -5.06 -3.89 9.87
C VAL A 127 -5.70 -4.41 8.58
N TYR A 128 -6.90 -4.98 8.71
CA TYR A 128 -7.71 -5.45 7.59
C TYR A 128 -8.93 -4.56 7.39
N VAL A 129 -9.11 -4.04 6.19
CA VAL A 129 -10.26 -3.19 5.82
C VAL A 129 -11.16 -3.96 4.85
N PRO A 130 -12.26 -4.54 5.31
CA PRO A 130 -13.18 -5.29 4.45
C PRO A 130 -14.00 -4.34 3.55
N GLY A 131 -14.43 -4.85 2.42
CA GLY A 131 -15.28 -4.14 1.45
C GLY A 131 -14.93 -4.52 0.01
N CYS A 132 -15.89 -4.34 -0.90
CA CYS A 132 -15.68 -4.70 -2.31
C CYS A 132 -16.31 -3.63 -3.24
N PRO A 133 -15.66 -2.49 -3.41
CA PRO A 133 -14.54 -1.92 -2.66
C PRO A 133 -14.95 -1.33 -1.30
N PRO A 134 -14.00 -1.11 -0.37
CA PRO A 134 -14.26 -0.34 0.85
C PRO A 134 -14.54 1.13 0.53
N ARG A 135 -15.27 1.80 1.40
CA ARG A 135 -15.44 3.25 1.29
C ARG A 135 -14.11 3.98 1.55
N PRO A 136 -13.83 5.08 0.85
CA PRO A 136 -12.57 5.82 0.99
C PRO A 136 -12.23 6.23 2.43
N ASN A 137 -13.21 6.67 3.22
CA ASN A 137 -13.02 7.09 4.61
C ASN A 137 -12.54 5.97 5.54
N LEU A 138 -12.66 4.69 5.15
CA LEU A 138 -12.20 3.58 5.97
C LEU A 138 -10.66 3.48 6.00
N LEU A 139 -9.95 4.05 5.04
CA LEU A 139 -8.49 4.13 5.11
C LEU A 139 -8.04 5.03 6.26
N ASP A 140 -8.67 6.18 6.42
CA ASP A 140 -8.37 7.10 7.54
C ASP A 140 -8.62 6.42 8.90
N SER A 141 -9.74 5.70 9.02
CA SER A 141 -10.05 4.92 10.21
C SER A 141 -9.02 3.83 10.49
N ALA A 142 -8.55 3.13 9.46
CA ALA A 142 -7.53 2.09 9.58
C ALA A 142 -6.16 2.66 10.00
N LEU A 143 -5.78 3.82 9.48
CA LEU A 143 -4.56 4.52 9.89
C LEU A 143 -4.66 5.02 11.34
N ALA A 144 -5.83 5.49 11.78
CA ALA A 144 -6.07 5.87 13.16
C ALA A 144 -6.01 4.67 14.11
N GLU A 145 -6.56 3.53 13.71
CA GLU A 145 -6.44 2.27 14.46
C GLU A 145 -4.97 1.85 14.59
N LEU A 146 -4.22 1.88 13.49
CA LEU A 146 -2.80 1.58 13.48
C LEU A 146 -2.00 2.49 14.41
N ALA A 147 -2.32 3.79 14.46
CA ALA A 147 -1.69 4.73 15.38
C ALA A 147 -1.90 4.34 16.84
N THR A 148 -3.08 3.82 17.17
CA THR A 148 -3.41 3.33 18.52
C THR A 148 -2.64 2.05 18.84
N LEU A 149 -2.59 1.09 17.93
CA LEU A 149 -1.87 -0.17 18.10
C LEU A 149 -0.36 0.05 18.28
N SER A 150 0.23 0.92 17.47
CA SER A 150 1.67 1.22 17.52
C SER A 150 2.08 2.01 18.76
N SER A 151 1.16 2.72 19.42
CA SER A 151 1.42 3.38 20.70
C SER A 151 1.42 2.39 21.87
N ALA A 152 0.61 1.35 21.82
CA ALA A 152 0.49 0.34 22.88
C ALA A 152 1.69 -0.64 22.94
N GLY A 153 2.45 -0.77 21.84
CA GLY A 153 3.64 -1.64 21.79
C GLY A 153 4.97 -0.97 22.18
N ALA A 154 4.94 0.28 22.61
CA ALA A 154 6.13 1.06 22.97
C ALA A 154 6.39 1.15 24.49
N GLU A 155 5.71 0.34 25.33
CA GLU A 155 5.95 0.22 26.77
C GLU A 155 6.83 -0.97 27.12
#